data_16a4b90c6f194d969d00be1fd06570af
#
_entry.id   16a4b90c6f194d969d00be1fd06570af
#
_cell.length_a   1.000
_cell.length_b   1.000
_cell.length_c   1.000
_cell.angle_alpha   90.00
_cell.angle_beta   90.00
_cell.angle_gamma   90.00
#
_symmetry.space_group_name_H-M   'P 1'
#
loop_
_entity.id
_entity.type
_entity.pdbx_description
1 polymer ?
#
loop_
_entity_poly.entity_id
_entity_poly.type
_entity_poly.pdbx_seq_one_letter_code
_entity_poly.pdbx_strand_id
1 'polypeptide(L)'
;MTLLLVYVGFALAVSFICSLLEAALLSVSRGVLSEQKERGWRGAALLLQIKERRIDDAISAILILNTVANTLGATMAGAQAARVFGSTTIGVFSGVLTLFILVFSEIIPKTLGALYAPRLAGFVGYALGALTLVMTPALALSGLLTRLLAPRERPKPSKGELAATIAAAAREGALSRVEARLFENLLRFDSLRVADVMTPRPMMVMMDADATVDDLLAAPEAEAFSRIPLYTGERTDDVVGYVLQRDPLRVVAAGGRRDLPLSAFRRPVLFIPASLKLSAALSQMLDRRDALAIVVDEHGSLDGVVTLEDLTETVLGAEIVDESDRVVDLRKAALELRDRRLERLRRRREEAAAGGESRIRSTSS
;
A
#
# COMPACT_ATOMS: atom_id res chain seq x y z
N MET A 1 34.27 53.43 -2.55
CA MET A 1 33.67 52.74 -1.39
C MET A 1 32.17 52.44 -1.60
N THR A 2 31.33 53.39 -1.94
CA THR A 2 29.88 53.18 -2.16
C THR A 2 29.54 52.09 -3.17
N LEU A 3 30.19 52.07 -4.35
CA LEU A 3 29.98 51.02 -5.36
C LEU A 3 30.36 49.61 -4.87
N LEU A 4 31.41 49.48 -4.08
CA LEU A 4 31.80 48.21 -3.46
C LEU A 4 30.70 47.69 -2.55
N LEU A 5 30.16 48.53 -1.66
CA LEU A 5 29.06 48.17 -0.76
C LEU A 5 27.79 47.81 -1.52
N VAL A 6 27.51 48.52 -2.64
CA VAL A 6 26.35 48.19 -3.49
C VAL A 6 26.51 46.81 -4.14
N TYR A 7 27.67 46.46 -4.70
CA TYR A 7 27.88 45.15 -5.30
C TYR A 7 27.82 44.01 -4.29
N VAL A 8 28.49 44.20 -3.13
CA VAL A 8 28.43 43.20 -2.03
C VAL A 8 27.02 43.07 -1.51
N GLY A 9 26.35 44.17 -1.20
CA GLY A 9 24.99 44.18 -0.66
C GLY A 9 23.97 43.53 -1.63
N PHE A 10 24.07 43.84 -2.92
CA PHE A 10 23.20 43.24 -3.94
C PHE A 10 23.43 41.72 -4.05
N ALA A 11 24.68 41.26 -4.13
CA ALA A 11 25.02 39.85 -4.20
C ALA A 11 24.52 39.10 -2.98
N LEU A 12 24.78 39.62 -1.78
CA LEU A 12 24.30 39.01 -0.53
C LEU A 12 22.77 38.95 -0.46
N ALA A 13 22.07 40.00 -0.85
CA ALA A 13 20.60 40.07 -0.80
C ALA A 13 19.94 39.05 -1.77
N VAL A 14 20.43 39.00 -3.02
CA VAL A 14 19.90 38.02 -4.00
C VAL A 14 20.19 36.60 -3.57
N SER A 15 21.42 36.32 -3.14
CA SER A 15 21.82 35.00 -2.67
C SER A 15 21.05 34.59 -1.41
N PHE A 16 20.81 35.52 -0.47
CA PHE A 16 19.95 35.29 0.72
C PHE A 16 18.56 34.84 0.33
N ILE A 17 17.91 35.57 -0.60
CA ILE A 17 16.57 35.24 -1.07
C ILE A 17 16.55 33.87 -1.76
N CYS A 18 17.51 33.59 -2.63
CA CYS A 18 17.61 32.29 -3.30
C CYS A 18 17.75 31.15 -2.32
N SER A 19 18.63 31.26 -1.34
CA SER A 19 18.85 30.24 -0.30
C SER A 19 17.63 30.04 0.60
N LEU A 20 16.92 31.14 0.92
CA LEU A 20 15.66 31.08 1.69
C LEU A 20 14.56 30.32 0.90
N LEU A 21 14.40 30.67 -0.39
CA LEU A 21 13.40 30.04 -1.27
C LEU A 21 13.69 28.55 -1.45
N GLU A 22 14.94 28.17 -1.66
CA GLU A 22 15.37 26.78 -1.79
C GLU A 22 15.04 25.97 -0.55
N ALA A 23 15.47 26.45 0.63
CA ALA A 23 15.25 25.75 1.87
C ALA A 23 13.76 25.61 2.22
N ALA A 24 12.97 26.67 2.00
CA ALA A 24 11.53 26.64 2.24
C ALA A 24 10.81 25.71 1.26
N LEU A 25 11.16 25.72 -0.04
CA LEU A 25 10.61 24.81 -1.05
C LEU A 25 10.82 23.34 -0.70
N LEU A 26 12.04 23.00 -0.27
CA LEU A 26 12.40 21.62 0.05
C LEU A 26 11.76 21.15 1.37
N SER A 27 11.71 22.02 2.39
CA SER A 27 11.29 21.66 3.74
C SER A 27 9.78 21.59 3.93
N VAL A 28 8.97 22.39 3.20
CA VAL A 28 7.52 22.39 3.36
C VAL A 28 6.90 21.09 2.85
N SER A 29 6.06 20.44 3.66
CA SER A 29 5.38 19.20 3.26
C SER A 29 4.17 19.46 2.33
N ARG A 30 3.84 18.49 1.47
CA ARG A 30 2.65 18.57 0.59
C ARG A 30 1.36 18.65 1.41
N GLY A 31 1.30 17.95 2.55
CA GLY A 31 0.13 17.97 3.44
C GLY A 31 -0.18 19.38 3.96
N VAL A 32 0.83 20.09 4.46
CA VAL A 32 0.69 21.49 4.91
C VAL A 32 0.23 22.41 3.78
N LEU A 33 0.79 22.25 2.58
CA LEU A 33 0.38 23.06 1.42
C LEU A 33 -1.05 22.78 0.99
N SER A 34 -1.50 21.51 1.04
CA SER A 34 -2.89 21.13 0.73
C SER A 34 -3.87 21.75 1.72
N GLU A 35 -3.57 21.67 3.02
CA GLU A 35 -4.37 22.29 4.06
C GLU A 35 -4.47 23.81 3.90
N GLN A 36 -3.34 24.49 3.62
CA GLN A 36 -3.35 25.94 3.38
C GLN A 36 -4.09 26.34 2.11
N LYS A 37 -4.03 25.50 1.06
CA LYS A 37 -4.82 25.68 -0.17
C LYS A 37 -6.32 25.58 0.12
N GLU A 38 -6.77 24.62 0.93
CA GLU A 38 -8.17 24.50 1.35
C GLU A 38 -8.65 25.69 2.17
N ARG A 39 -7.74 26.32 2.93
CA ARG A 39 -7.98 27.59 3.64
C ARG A 39 -7.99 28.82 2.73
N GLY A 40 -7.83 28.66 1.42
CA GLY A 40 -7.89 29.72 0.43
C GLY A 40 -6.59 30.48 0.17
N TRP A 41 -5.44 29.97 0.66
CA TRP A 41 -4.13 30.65 0.45
C TRP A 41 -3.59 30.39 -0.95
N ARG A 42 -3.78 31.38 -1.85
CA ARG A 42 -3.38 31.29 -3.27
C ARG A 42 -1.88 31.01 -3.47
N GLY A 43 -1.00 31.62 -2.66
CA GLY A 43 0.45 31.39 -2.76
C GLY A 43 0.84 29.96 -2.38
N ALA A 44 0.17 29.36 -1.38
CA ALA A 44 0.40 27.96 -1.03
C ALA A 44 -0.10 27.01 -2.13
N ALA A 45 -1.24 27.33 -2.77
CA ALA A 45 -1.73 26.59 -3.92
C ALA A 45 -0.76 26.61 -5.11
N LEU A 46 -0.17 27.79 -5.39
CA LEU A 46 0.86 27.94 -6.41
C LEU A 46 2.12 27.14 -6.08
N LEU A 47 2.59 27.20 -4.81
CA LEU A 47 3.75 26.45 -4.35
C LEU A 47 3.51 24.93 -4.44
N LEU A 48 2.31 24.45 -4.10
CA LEU A 48 1.92 23.05 -4.25
C LEU A 48 2.01 22.63 -5.72
N GLN A 49 1.46 23.43 -6.63
CA GLN A 49 1.52 23.16 -8.06
C GLN A 49 2.96 23.11 -8.58
N ILE A 50 3.82 24.03 -8.12
CA ILE A 50 5.25 24.04 -8.46
C ILE A 50 5.90 22.75 -7.93
N LYS A 51 5.66 22.40 -6.67
CA LYS A 51 6.24 21.22 -6.02
C LYS A 51 5.80 19.89 -6.66
N GLU A 52 4.60 19.83 -7.22
CA GLU A 52 4.07 18.62 -7.87
C GLU A 52 4.50 18.48 -9.34
N ARG A 53 4.56 19.59 -10.07
CA ARG A 53 4.70 19.55 -11.54
C ARG A 53 6.00 20.14 -12.08
N ARG A 54 6.62 21.07 -11.34
CA ARG A 54 7.72 21.91 -11.84
C ARG A 54 8.82 22.13 -10.81
N ILE A 55 9.02 21.17 -9.89
CA ILE A 55 10.02 21.31 -8.83
C ILE A 55 11.44 21.45 -9.40
N ASP A 56 11.74 20.68 -10.44
CA ASP A 56 13.06 20.69 -11.10
C ASP A 56 13.33 22.04 -11.76
N ASP A 57 12.31 22.65 -12.37
CA ASP A 57 12.39 24.00 -12.96
C ASP A 57 12.66 25.06 -11.87
N ALA A 58 11.94 24.95 -10.73
CA ALA A 58 12.09 25.89 -9.63
C ALA A 58 13.48 25.82 -9.01
N ILE A 59 14.00 24.61 -8.75
CA ILE A 59 15.35 24.41 -8.22
C ILE A 59 16.39 24.92 -9.22
N SER A 60 16.24 24.61 -10.50
CA SER A 60 17.15 25.09 -11.54
C SER A 60 17.16 26.63 -11.66
N ALA A 61 15.97 27.26 -11.56
CA ALA A 61 15.86 28.72 -11.60
C ALA A 61 16.57 29.38 -10.40
N ILE A 62 16.37 28.82 -9.19
CA ILE A 62 17.07 29.29 -7.98
C ILE A 62 18.58 29.14 -8.15
N LEU A 63 19.04 27.96 -8.59
CA LEU A 63 20.47 27.66 -8.74
C LEU A 63 21.13 28.57 -9.75
N ILE A 64 20.52 28.80 -10.92
CA ILE A 64 21.03 29.68 -11.96
C ILE A 64 21.16 31.11 -11.41
N LEU A 65 20.09 31.67 -10.81
CA LEU A 65 20.12 33.02 -10.27
C LEU A 65 21.15 33.18 -9.16
N ASN A 66 21.22 32.22 -8.23
CA ASN A 66 22.16 32.23 -7.12
C ASN A 66 23.62 32.19 -7.62
N THR A 67 23.89 31.31 -8.60
CA THR A 67 25.23 31.19 -9.19
C THR A 67 25.64 32.49 -9.92
N VAL A 68 24.74 33.05 -10.71
CA VAL A 68 24.96 34.32 -11.41
C VAL A 68 25.22 35.46 -10.42
N ALA A 69 24.37 35.60 -9.39
CA ALA A 69 24.51 36.64 -8.37
C ALA A 69 25.82 36.52 -7.61
N ASN A 70 26.19 35.33 -7.17
CA ASN A 70 27.43 35.09 -6.43
C ASN A 70 28.67 35.32 -7.31
N THR A 71 28.68 34.81 -8.55
CA THR A 71 29.83 34.94 -9.46
C THR A 71 30.05 36.37 -9.91
N LEU A 72 28.99 37.01 -10.43
CA LEU A 72 29.09 38.43 -10.87
C LEU A 72 29.35 39.36 -9.69
N GLY A 73 28.63 39.15 -8.57
CA GLY A 73 28.80 39.93 -7.36
C GLY A 73 30.20 39.86 -6.78
N ALA A 74 30.75 38.65 -6.64
CA ALA A 74 32.12 38.47 -6.15
C ALA A 74 33.17 39.05 -7.10
N THR A 75 32.99 38.87 -8.42
CA THR A 75 33.92 39.42 -9.43
C THR A 75 33.91 40.95 -9.42
N MET A 76 32.73 41.58 -9.43
CA MET A 76 32.59 43.04 -9.40
C MET A 76 33.07 43.62 -8.07
N ALA A 77 32.75 42.98 -6.96
CA ALA A 77 33.22 43.36 -5.63
C ALA A 77 34.76 43.24 -5.53
N GLY A 78 35.35 42.15 -6.04
CA GLY A 78 36.80 41.96 -6.07
C GLY A 78 37.53 42.98 -6.92
N ALA A 79 37.02 43.26 -8.15
CA ALA A 79 37.59 44.30 -9.02
C ALA A 79 37.53 45.70 -8.38
N GLN A 80 36.43 46.00 -7.69
CA GLN A 80 36.27 47.29 -7.00
C GLN A 80 37.12 47.36 -5.72
N ALA A 81 37.26 46.25 -4.98
CA ALA A 81 38.15 46.18 -3.83
C ALA A 81 39.61 46.40 -4.19
N ALA A 82 40.06 45.85 -5.33
CA ALA A 82 41.42 46.10 -5.86
C ALA A 82 41.71 47.60 -6.12
N ARG A 83 40.69 48.31 -6.62
CA ARG A 83 40.80 49.77 -6.87
C ARG A 83 40.81 50.60 -5.58
N VAL A 84 40.14 50.14 -4.54
CA VAL A 84 39.96 50.88 -3.28
C VAL A 84 41.10 50.58 -2.30
N PHE A 85 41.52 49.31 -2.19
CA PHE A 85 42.45 48.83 -1.16
C PHE A 85 43.80 48.41 -1.69
N GLY A 86 43.97 48.38 -3.02
CA GLY A 86 45.23 47.90 -3.65
C GLY A 86 45.24 46.35 -3.77
N SER A 87 46.21 45.87 -4.59
CA SER A 87 46.31 44.46 -4.94
C SER A 87 46.73 43.54 -3.78
N THR A 88 47.46 44.05 -2.81
CA THR A 88 47.99 43.29 -1.66
C THR A 88 46.90 42.83 -0.67
N THR A 89 45.80 43.52 -0.62
CA THR A 89 44.69 43.23 0.34
C THR A 89 43.56 42.37 -0.26
N ILE A 90 43.60 42.05 -1.56
CA ILE A 90 42.55 41.32 -2.26
C ILE A 90 42.34 39.95 -1.62
N GLY A 91 43.38 39.24 -1.21
CA GLY A 91 43.29 37.92 -0.58
C GLY A 91 42.50 37.95 0.72
N VAL A 92 42.79 38.91 1.59
CA VAL A 92 42.07 39.10 2.86
C VAL A 92 40.61 39.49 2.61
N PHE A 93 40.39 40.44 1.68
CA PHE A 93 39.03 40.85 1.30
C PHE A 93 38.20 39.66 0.78
N SER A 94 38.80 38.86 -0.12
CA SER A 94 38.11 37.68 -0.68
C SER A 94 37.76 36.64 0.40
N GLY A 95 38.66 36.38 1.36
CA GLY A 95 38.43 35.50 2.48
C GLY A 95 37.26 35.98 3.38
N VAL A 96 37.28 37.27 3.73
CA VAL A 96 36.21 37.90 4.52
C VAL A 96 34.86 37.86 3.76
N LEU A 97 34.88 38.22 2.47
CA LEU A 97 33.66 38.19 1.64
C LEU A 97 33.10 36.79 1.53
N THR A 98 33.94 35.77 1.34
CA THR A 98 33.51 34.36 1.30
C THR A 98 32.84 33.92 2.60
N LEU A 99 33.42 34.31 3.74
CA LEU A 99 32.84 34.04 5.06
C LEU A 99 31.48 34.73 5.22
N PHE A 100 31.34 35.98 4.79
CA PHE A 100 30.07 36.72 4.80
C PHE A 100 29.01 36.05 3.91
N ILE A 101 29.37 35.65 2.70
CA ILE A 101 28.47 34.91 1.80
C ILE A 101 28.03 33.60 2.48
N LEU A 102 28.95 32.81 3.00
CA LEU A 102 28.64 31.54 3.65
C LEU A 102 27.67 31.72 4.82
N VAL A 103 27.96 32.67 5.72
CA VAL A 103 27.13 32.84 6.93
C VAL A 103 25.79 33.51 6.59
N PHE A 104 25.83 34.67 5.93
CA PHE A 104 24.67 35.52 5.74
C PHE A 104 23.83 35.17 4.51
N SER A 105 24.42 34.54 3.47
CA SER A 105 23.68 34.17 2.25
C SER A 105 23.34 32.69 2.15
N GLU A 106 23.99 31.82 2.94
CA GLU A 106 23.70 30.38 2.89
C GLU A 106 23.20 29.84 4.22
N ILE A 107 23.98 29.89 5.30
CA ILE A 107 23.60 29.21 6.57
C ILE A 107 22.35 29.85 7.17
N ILE A 108 22.34 31.16 7.39
CA ILE A 108 21.22 31.85 8.04
C ILE A 108 19.93 31.70 7.21
N PRO A 109 19.88 32.03 5.90
CA PRO A 109 18.63 31.97 5.15
C PRO A 109 18.15 30.53 4.96
N LYS A 110 19.02 29.54 4.78
CA LYS A 110 18.62 28.13 4.72
C LYS A 110 17.99 27.65 6.04
N THR A 111 18.58 28.03 7.16
CA THR A 111 18.01 27.71 8.49
C THR A 111 16.63 28.37 8.69
N LEU A 112 16.50 29.66 8.36
CA LEU A 112 15.24 30.39 8.45
C LEU A 112 14.19 29.83 7.48
N GLY A 113 14.59 29.54 6.24
CA GLY A 113 13.72 28.96 5.22
C GLY A 113 13.15 27.61 5.64
N ALA A 114 13.98 26.74 6.21
CA ALA A 114 13.55 25.44 6.71
C ALA A 114 12.64 25.56 7.95
N LEU A 115 13.03 26.38 8.93
CA LEU A 115 12.29 26.53 10.19
C LEU A 115 10.92 27.16 10.00
N TYR A 116 10.82 28.17 9.13
CA TYR A 116 9.59 28.93 8.90
C TYR A 116 8.90 28.54 7.57
N ALA A 117 9.25 27.42 6.94
CA ALA A 117 8.72 26.98 5.66
C ALA A 117 7.17 27.05 5.56
N PRO A 118 6.38 26.59 6.56
CA PRO A 118 4.92 26.68 6.48
C PRO A 118 4.39 28.11 6.46
N ARG A 119 5.04 29.04 7.18
CA ARG A 119 4.63 30.45 7.24
C ARG A 119 5.04 31.22 5.98
N LEU A 120 6.15 30.83 5.39
CA LEU A 120 6.70 31.45 4.19
C LEU A 120 6.06 30.90 2.89
N ALA A 121 5.28 29.82 2.94
CA ALA A 121 4.75 29.13 1.78
C ALA A 121 4.03 30.04 0.78
N GLY A 122 3.25 31.00 1.26
CA GLY A 122 2.56 31.97 0.42
C GLY A 122 3.55 32.88 -0.36
N PHE A 123 4.51 33.46 0.33
CA PHE A 123 5.57 34.30 -0.28
C PHE A 123 6.42 33.49 -1.26
N VAL A 124 6.87 32.30 -0.84
CA VAL A 124 7.71 31.39 -1.65
C VAL A 124 6.99 31.00 -2.93
N GLY A 125 5.69 30.72 -2.86
CA GLY A 125 4.89 30.36 -4.04
C GLY A 125 4.88 31.48 -5.09
N TYR A 126 4.63 32.73 -4.68
CA TYR A 126 4.66 33.87 -5.62
C TYR A 126 6.06 34.17 -6.13
N ALA A 127 7.07 34.17 -5.25
CA ALA A 127 8.45 34.44 -5.62
C ALA A 127 8.98 33.41 -6.63
N LEU A 128 8.73 32.13 -6.40
CA LEU A 128 9.13 31.06 -7.32
C LEU A 128 8.34 31.09 -8.62
N GLY A 129 7.06 31.42 -8.58
CA GLY A 129 6.25 31.61 -9.79
C GLY A 129 6.81 32.72 -10.69
N ALA A 130 7.15 33.88 -10.11
CA ALA A 130 7.78 34.97 -10.84
C ALA A 130 9.19 34.59 -11.32
N LEU A 131 10.00 33.97 -10.47
CA LEU A 131 11.36 33.56 -10.81
C LEU A 131 11.40 32.57 -11.98
N THR A 132 10.57 31.52 -11.94
CA THR A 132 10.49 30.54 -13.02
C THR A 132 10.02 31.15 -14.32
N LEU A 133 9.10 32.15 -14.28
CA LEU A 133 8.67 32.87 -15.45
C LEU A 133 9.80 33.67 -16.08
N VAL A 134 10.54 34.43 -15.27
CA VAL A 134 11.69 35.25 -15.75
C VAL A 134 12.83 34.36 -16.26
N MET A 135 13.05 33.22 -15.62
CA MET A 135 14.15 32.29 -15.97
C MET A 135 13.75 31.30 -17.08
N THR A 136 12.57 31.40 -17.67
CA THR A 136 12.08 30.49 -18.74
C THR A 136 13.13 30.27 -19.87
N PRO A 137 13.82 31.30 -20.43
CA PRO A 137 14.79 31.04 -21.46
C PRO A 137 16.00 30.23 -20.98
N ALA A 138 16.49 30.50 -19.77
CA ALA A 138 17.58 29.72 -19.16
C ALA A 138 17.15 28.29 -18.81
N LEU A 139 15.91 28.12 -18.35
CA LEU A 139 15.34 26.80 -18.06
C LEU A 139 15.16 25.97 -19.33
N ALA A 140 14.83 26.57 -20.46
CA ALA A 140 14.75 25.86 -21.74
C ALA A 140 16.10 25.24 -22.14
N LEU A 141 17.20 25.96 -21.94
CA LEU A 141 18.54 25.46 -22.20
C LEU A 141 18.90 24.31 -21.21
N SER A 142 18.63 24.49 -19.91
CA SER A 142 18.85 23.48 -18.89
C SER A 142 18.02 22.22 -19.18
N GLY A 143 16.75 22.38 -19.58
CA GLY A 143 15.86 21.28 -19.92
C GLY A 143 16.32 20.46 -21.13
N LEU A 144 16.97 21.09 -22.11
CA LEU A 144 17.59 20.39 -23.24
C LEU A 144 18.73 19.49 -22.75
N LEU A 145 19.57 19.99 -21.86
CA LEU A 145 20.70 19.25 -21.28
C LEU A 145 20.22 18.07 -20.43
N THR A 146 19.21 18.31 -19.59
CA THR A 146 18.61 17.27 -18.74
C THR A 146 17.99 16.15 -19.56
N ARG A 147 17.30 16.46 -20.68
CA ARG A 147 16.72 15.44 -21.58
C ARG A 147 17.78 14.54 -22.24
N LEU A 148 19.01 15.04 -22.41
CA LEU A 148 20.12 14.24 -22.94
C LEU A 148 20.71 13.30 -21.90
N LEU A 149 20.64 13.66 -20.61
CA LEU A 149 21.31 12.96 -19.50
C LEU A 149 20.36 12.12 -18.65
N ALA A 150 19.08 12.47 -18.57
CA ALA A 150 18.14 11.79 -17.69
C ALA A 150 17.57 10.49 -18.30
N PRO A 151 17.42 9.41 -17.53
CA PRO A 151 16.67 8.23 -17.94
C PRO A 151 15.24 8.59 -18.29
N ARG A 152 14.71 7.99 -19.37
CA ARG A 152 13.36 8.30 -19.93
C ARG A 152 12.19 7.98 -19.02
N GLU A 153 12.36 7.16 -17.99
CA GLU A 153 11.27 6.71 -17.11
C GLU A 153 11.65 6.92 -15.64
N ARG A 154 10.82 7.65 -14.91
CA ARG A 154 10.87 7.64 -13.44
C ARG A 154 10.30 6.29 -12.98
N PRO A 155 11.02 5.49 -12.18
CA PRO A 155 10.49 4.24 -11.67
C PRO A 155 9.21 4.52 -10.88
N LYS A 156 8.15 3.75 -11.18
CA LYS A 156 6.92 3.81 -10.38
C LYS A 156 7.24 3.32 -8.96
N PRO A 157 6.67 3.95 -7.92
CA PRO A 157 6.91 3.49 -6.56
C PRO A 157 6.55 2.01 -6.43
N SER A 158 7.45 1.23 -5.89
CA SER A 158 7.25 -0.19 -5.65
C SER A 158 6.30 -0.42 -4.48
N LYS A 159 5.65 -1.60 -4.43
CA LYS A 159 4.83 -2.00 -3.25
C LYS A 159 5.65 -1.95 -1.95
N GLY A 160 6.96 -2.22 -2.02
CA GLY A 160 7.87 -2.13 -0.87
C GLY A 160 8.08 -0.69 -0.39
N GLU A 161 8.20 0.28 -1.29
CA GLU A 161 8.28 1.70 -0.93
C GLU A 161 6.99 2.21 -0.28
N LEU A 162 5.82 1.75 -0.79
CA LEU A 162 4.53 2.05 -0.17
C LEU A 162 4.45 1.47 1.25
N ALA A 163 4.84 0.22 1.45
CA ALA A 163 4.87 -0.40 2.78
C ALA A 163 5.81 0.34 3.74
N ALA A 164 7.00 0.75 3.28
CA ALA A 164 7.94 1.54 4.08
C ALA A 164 7.35 2.91 4.46
N THR A 165 6.63 3.55 3.55
CA THR A 165 5.96 4.84 3.80
C THR A 165 4.85 4.71 4.84
N ILE A 166 4.03 3.65 4.75
CA ILE A 166 2.98 3.35 5.74
C ILE A 166 3.59 3.10 7.11
N ALA A 167 4.66 2.30 7.19
CA ALA A 167 5.36 2.02 8.43
C ALA A 167 6.01 3.28 9.05
N ALA A 168 6.49 4.21 8.23
CA ALA A 168 7.01 5.50 8.68
C ALA A 168 5.88 6.38 9.24
N ALA A 169 4.76 6.50 8.52
CA ALA A 169 3.59 7.28 8.96
C ALA A 169 3.01 6.76 10.30
N ALA A 170 3.02 5.43 10.50
CA ALA A 170 2.60 4.84 11.76
C ALA A 170 3.56 5.17 12.91
N ARG A 171 4.87 5.19 12.66
CA ARG A 171 5.88 5.58 13.68
C ARG A 171 5.81 7.07 14.05
N GLU A 172 5.48 7.91 13.09
CA GLU A 172 5.33 9.36 13.28
C GLU A 172 3.96 9.73 13.91
N GLY A 173 3.07 8.74 14.11
CA GLY A 173 1.75 8.97 14.69
C GLY A 173 0.72 9.55 13.72
N ALA A 174 1.03 9.64 12.43
CA ALA A 174 0.10 10.06 11.38
C ALA A 174 -0.94 8.99 11.04
N LEU A 175 -0.62 7.72 11.32
CA LEU A 175 -1.53 6.57 11.23
C LEU A 175 -1.59 5.85 12.57
N SER A 176 -2.78 5.41 12.96
CA SER A 176 -2.94 4.48 14.08
C SER A 176 -2.35 3.10 13.74
N ARG A 177 -2.07 2.27 14.76
CA ARG A 177 -1.58 0.91 14.55
C ARG A 177 -2.58 0.03 13.76
N VAL A 178 -3.88 0.28 13.95
CA VAL A 178 -4.94 -0.44 13.24
C VAL A 178 -4.93 -0.08 11.76
N GLU A 179 -4.90 1.22 11.44
CA GLU A 179 -4.85 1.71 10.06
C GLU A 179 -3.61 1.19 9.31
N ALA A 180 -2.44 1.26 9.95
CA ALA A 180 -1.21 0.75 9.35
C ALA A 180 -1.31 -0.75 9.01
N ARG A 181 -1.86 -1.56 9.92
CA ARG A 181 -2.09 -3.00 9.71
C ARG A 181 -3.05 -3.26 8.55
N LEU A 182 -4.16 -2.50 8.46
CA LEU A 182 -5.10 -2.63 7.35
C LEU A 182 -4.44 -2.33 6.01
N PHE A 183 -3.62 -1.28 5.91
CA PHE A 183 -2.87 -0.97 4.70
C PHE A 183 -1.85 -2.06 4.33
N GLU A 184 -1.14 -2.61 5.30
CA GLU A 184 -0.20 -3.74 5.09
C GLU A 184 -0.93 -4.97 4.55
N ASN A 185 -2.08 -5.32 5.13
CA ASN A 185 -2.91 -6.44 4.68
C ASN A 185 -3.43 -6.22 3.26
N LEU A 186 -3.89 -5.01 2.92
CA LEU A 186 -4.31 -4.65 1.56
C LEU A 186 -3.19 -4.81 0.54
N LEU A 187 -1.96 -4.42 0.88
CA LEU A 187 -0.81 -4.61 -0.01
C LEU A 187 -0.50 -6.10 -0.26
N ARG A 188 -0.73 -6.95 0.75
CA ARG A 188 -0.56 -8.41 0.66
C ARG A 188 -1.71 -9.09 -0.07
N PHE A 189 -2.93 -8.60 0.08
CA PHE A 189 -4.16 -9.19 -0.44
C PHE A 189 -4.07 -9.49 -1.95
N ASP A 190 -3.51 -8.58 -2.74
CA ASP A 190 -3.32 -8.78 -4.18
C ASP A 190 -2.27 -9.86 -4.55
N SER A 191 -1.44 -10.28 -3.60
CA SER A 191 -0.46 -11.35 -3.79
C SER A 191 -0.97 -12.73 -3.39
N LEU A 192 -2.04 -12.80 -2.60
CA LEU A 192 -2.65 -14.04 -2.13
C LEU A 192 -3.59 -14.63 -3.19
N ARG A 193 -3.74 -15.96 -3.12
CA ARG A 193 -4.66 -16.74 -3.96
C ARG A 193 -5.81 -17.28 -3.12
N VAL A 194 -6.89 -17.69 -3.76
CA VAL A 194 -8.05 -18.32 -3.12
C VAL A 194 -7.63 -19.54 -2.30
N ALA A 195 -6.72 -20.38 -2.82
CA ALA A 195 -6.15 -21.53 -2.11
C ALA A 195 -5.51 -21.17 -0.75
N ASP A 196 -5.07 -19.91 -0.61
CA ASP A 196 -4.42 -19.45 0.62
C ASP A 196 -5.40 -19.17 1.77
N VAL A 197 -6.68 -18.96 1.46
CA VAL A 197 -7.71 -18.54 2.45
C VAL A 197 -8.96 -19.42 2.46
N MET A 198 -9.19 -20.25 1.43
CA MET A 198 -10.36 -21.11 1.35
C MET A 198 -10.47 -22.09 2.51
N THR A 199 -11.68 -22.48 2.86
CA THR A 199 -11.95 -23.67 3.68
C THR A 199 -11.76 -24.90 2.80
N PRO A 200 -10.78 -25.79 3.09
CA PRO A 200 -10.52 -26.96 2.28
C PRO A 200 -11.69 -27.97 2.32
N ARG A 201 -11.84 -28.73 1.24
CA ARG A 201 -12.90 -29.76 1.10
C ARG A 201 -13.10 -30.66 2.33
N PRO A 202 -12.09 -31.20 3.02
CA PRO A 202 -12.29 -32.08 4.17
C PRO A 202 -12.99 -31.43 5.37
N MET A 203 -13.08 -30.09 5.38
CA MET A 203 -13.73 -29.30 6.43
C MET A 203 -15.08 -28.75 6.00
N MET A 204 -15.47 -28.95 4.74
CA MET A 204 -16.77 -28.51 4.25
C MET A 204 -17.88 -29.39 4.78
N VAL A 205 -18.95 -28.77 5.26
CA VAL A 205 -20.22 -29.42 5.49
C VAL A 205 -21.09 -29.26 4.25
N MET A 206 -21.47 -30.37 3.64
CA MET A 206 -22.28 -30.43 2.42
C MET A 206 -23.40 -31.43 2.60
N MET A 207 -24.50 -31.25 1.88
CA MET A 207 -25.63 -32.17 1.92
C MET A 207 -26.03 -32.61 0.53
N ASP A 208 -26.66 -33.82 0.45
CA ASP A 208 -27.24 -34.29 -0.79
C ASP A 208 -28.42 -33.37 -1.16
N ALA A 209 -28.55 -33.03 -2.42
CA ALA A 209 -29.65 -32.21 -2.93
C ALA A 209 -31.02 -32.88 -2.79
N ASP A 210 -31.04 -34.21 -2.77
CA ASP A 210 -32.24 -35.00 -2.57
C ASP A 210 -32.54 -35.29 -1.10
N ALA A 211 -31.64 -34.97 -0.16
CA ALA A 211 -31.88 -34.98 1.27
C ALA A 211 -33.08 -34.08 1.62
N THR A 212 -33.82 -34.45 2.65
CA THR A 212 -35.02 -33.73 3.07
C THR A 212 -34.71 -32.60 4.05
N VAL A 213 -35.69 -31.75 4.30
CA VAL A 213 -35.61 -30.73 5.36
C VAL A 213 -35.46 -31.39 6.75
N ASP A 214 -36.08 -32.56 6.97
CA ASP A 214 -35.89 -33.31 8.21
C ASP A 214 -34.44 -33.79 8.38
N ASP A 215 -33.78 -34.23 7.29
CA ASP A 215 -32.38 -34.64 7.32
C ASP A 215 -31.49 -33.45 7.68
N LEU A 216 -31.77 -32.23 7.14
CA LEU A 216 -31.05 -31.00 7.51
C LEU A 216 -31.22 -30.68 8.99
N LEU A 217 -32.43 -30.81 9.55
CA LEU A 217 -32.71 -30.56 10.97
C LEU A 217 -32.03 -31.58 11.89
N ALA A 218 -31.83 -32.80 11.39
CA ALA A 218 -31.19 -33.89 12.13
C ALA A 218 -29.65 -33.84 12.05
N ALA A 219 -29.05 -32.95 11.23
CA ALA A 219 -27.62 -32.84 11.04
C ALA A 219 -27.00 -31.74 11.93
N PRO A 220 -26.42 -32.08 13.11
CA PRO A 220 -25.90 -31.10 14.05
C PRO A 220 -24.76 -30.26 13.47
N GLU A 221 -23.95 -30.83 12.56
CA GLU A 221 -22.86 -30.16 11.88
C GLU A 221 -23.32 -29.06 10.91
N ALA A 222 -24.55 -29.18 10.42
CA ALA A 222 -25.13 -28.18 9.51
C ALA A 222 -25.64 -26.94 10.26
N GLU A 223 -25.91 -27.06 11.58
CA GLU A 223 -26.50 -26.01 12.41
C GLU A 223 -25.61 -24.74 12.46
N ALA A 224 -24.29 -24.93 12.40
CA ALA A 224 -23.34 -23.84 12.47
C ALA A 224 -23.20 -23.02 11.15
N PHE A 225 -23.81 -23.46 10.05
CA PHE A 225 -23.56 -22.85 8.74
C PHE A 225 -24.84 -22.24 8.14
N SER A 226 -24.77 -20.95 7.82
CA SER A 226 -25.89 -20.26 7.16
C SER A 226 -26.11 -20.70 5.70
N ARG A 227 -25.06 -21.21 5.04
CA ARG A 227 -25.07 -21.64 3.64
C ARG A 227 -24.42 -23.00 3.53
N ILE A 228 -25.15 -23.95 3.00
CA ILE A 228 -24.72 -25.34 2.92
C ILE A 228 -24.66 -25.73 1.44
N PRO A 229 -23.51 -26.06 0.89
CA PRO A 229 -23.39 -26.56 -0.48
C PRO A 229 -24.15 -27.88 -0.67
N LEU A 230 -24.78 -28.01 -1.82
CA LEU A 230 -25.53 -29.20 -2.21
C LEU A 230 -24.80 -29.93 -3.33
N TYR A 231 -24.66 -31.24 -3.18
CA TYR A 231 -24.12 -32.12 -4.21
C TYR A 231 -25.20 -33.12 -4.70
N THR A 232 -24.94 -33.74 -5.85
CA THR A 232 -25.81 -34.80 -6.39
C THR A 232 -25.00 -36.06 -6.72
N GLY A 233 -25.63 -37.24 -6.60
CA GLY A 233 -25.00 -38.50 -6.95
C GLY A 233 -24.08 -39.07 -5.88
N GLU A 234 -23.38 -40.16 -6.22
CA GLU A 234 -22.48 -40.87 -5.29
C GLU A 234 -21.18 -40.09 -5.00
N ARG A 235 -20.85 -39.11 -5.84
CA ARG A 235 -19.64 -38.27 -5.68
C ARG A 235 -20.01 -36.94 -5.06
N THR A 236 -19.48 -36.69 -3.88
CA THR A 236 -19.59 -35.38 -3.21
C THR A 236 -18.87 -34.24 -3.94
N ASP A 237 -18.24 -34.50 -5.11
CA ASP A 237 -17.58 -33.50 -5.95
C ASP A 237 -18.53 -32.75 -6.87
N ASP A 238 -19.70 -33.33 -7.17
CA ASP A 238 -20.68 -32.76 -8.11
C ASP A 238 -21.59 -31.75 -7.40
N VAL A 239 -20.99 -30.58 -7.05
CA VAL A 239 -21.72 -29.50 -6.39
C VAL A 239 -22.67 -28.83 -7.39
N VAL A 240 -23.99 -28.83 -7.07
CA VAL A 240 -25.05 -28.29 -7.94
C VAL A 240 -25.54 -26.90 -7.49
N GLY A 241 -25.18 -26.47 -6.31
CA GLY A 241 -25.61 -25.20 -5.74
C GLY A 241 -25.44 -25.15 -4.24
N TYR A 242 -26.17 -24.29 -3.58
CA TYR A 242 -26.24 -24.25 -2.12
C TYR A 242 -27.64 -23.93 -1.63
N VAL A 243 -27.93 -24.26 -0.38
CA VAL A 243 -29.16 -23.87 0.33
C VAL A 243 -28.84 -22.85 1.41
N LEU A 244 -29.68 -21.84 1.58
CA LEU A 244 -29.68 -20.98 2.76
C LEU A 244 -30.47 -21.70 3.87
N GLN A 245 -29.85 -22.07 4.96
CA GLN A 245 -30.46 -22.80 6.07
C GLN A 245 -31.78 -22.17 6.54
N ARG A 246 -31.85 -20.85 6.57
CA ARG A 246 -33.07 -20.11 6.96
C ARG A 246 -34.29 -20.36 6.06
N ASP A 247 -34.11 -20.76 4.79
CA ASP A 247 -35.21 -20.91 3.85
C ASP A 247 -36.06 -22.17 4.17
N PRO A 248 -35.49 -23.40 4.31
CA PRO A 248 -36.21 -24.57 4.79
C PRO A 248 -36.75 -24.40 6.23
N LEU A 249 -35.99 -23.74 7.14
CA LEU A 249 -36.46 -23.47 8.50
C LEU A 249 -37.73 -22.61 8.54
N ARG A 250 -37.86 -21.62 7.65
CA ARG A 250 -39.07 -20.80 7.52
C ARG A 250 -40.27 -21.62 7.09
N VAL A 251 -40.08 -22.59 6.19
CA VAL A 251 -41.17 -23.49 5.77
C VAL A 251 -41.65 -24.34 6.94
N VAL A 252 -40.72 -24.88 7.72
CA VAL A 252 -41.07 -25.67 8.94
C VAL A 252 -41.78 -24.82 9.98
N ALA A 253 -41.27 -23.61 10.25
CA ALA A 253 -41.90 -22.69 11.21
C ALA A 253 -43.32 -22.26 10.81
N ALA A 254 -43.61 -22.24 9.51
CA ALA A 254 -44.96 -21.98 9.00
C ALA A 254 -45.88 -23.21 8.97
N GLY A 255 -45.48 -24.35 9.55
CA GLY A 255 -46.22 -25.59 9.53
C GLY A 255 -46.15 -26.32 8.19
N GLY A 256 -45.19 -26.02 7.34
CA GLY A 256 -45.00 -26.64 6.03
C GLY A 256 -44.39 -28.05 6.10
N ARG A 257 -44.31 -28.69 4.94
CA ARG A 257 -43.82 -30.06 4.79
C ARG A 257 -42.33 -30.16 5.06
N ARG A 258 -41.93 -31.14 5.85
CA ARG A 258 -40.51 -31.41 6.20
C ARG A 258 -39.83 -32.41 5.26
N ASP A 259 -40.67 -33.19 4.52
CA ASP A 259 -40.21 -34.16 3.52
C ASP A 259 -39.85 -33.54 2.17
N LEU A 260 -39.80 -32.22 2.06
CA LEU A 260 -39.37 -31.54 0.84
C LEU A 260 -37.86 -31.74 0.66
N PRO A 261 -37.38 -32.03 -0.56
CA PRO A 261 -35.96 -32.15 -0.85
C PRO A 261 -35.28 -30.77 -0.79
N LEU A 262 -34.01 -30.74 -0.39
CA LEU A 262 -33.21 -29.50 -0.31
C LEU A 262 -33.02 -28.87 -1.67
N SER A 263 -33.05 -29.65 -2.76
CA SER A 263 -33.04 -29.16 -4.14
C SER A 263 -34.15 -28.15 -4.44
N ALA A 264 -35.32 -28.23 -3.72
CA ALA A 264 -36.41 -27.25 -3.85
C ALA A 264 -36.01 -25.83 -3.37
N PHE A 265 -34.97 -25.72 -2.54
CA PHE A 265 -34.43 -24.45 -2.00
C PHE A 265 -33.10 -24.10 -2.62
N ARG A 266 -32.65 -24.85 -3.63
CA ARG A 266 -31.35 -24.68 -4.27
C ARG A 266 -31.18 -23.30 -4.89
N ARG A 267 -30.02 -22.68 -4.60
CA ARG A 267 -29.54 -21.47 -5.23
C ARG A 267 -28.30 -21.75 -6.08
N PRO A 268 -28.14 -21.05 -7.21
CA PRO A 268 -26.93 -21.19 -8.01
C PRO A 268 -25.70 -20.73 -7.21
N VAL A 269 -24.54 -21.34 -7.49
CA VAL A 269 -23.28 -21.03 -6.83
C VAL A 269 -22.22 -20.65 -7.85
N LEU A 270 -21.33 -19.72 -7.47
CA LEU A 270 -20.17 -19.34 -8.27
C LEU A 270 -19.06 -20.37 -8.10
N PHE A 271 -18.43 -20.77 -9.21
CA PHE A 271 -17.21 -21.58 -9.21
C PHE A 271 -16.02 -20.73 -9.56
N ILE A 272 -14.94 -20.84 -8.79
CA ILE A 272 -13.69 -20.12 -9.00
C ILE A 272 -12.49 -21.04 -8.84
N PRO A 273 -11.42 -20.86 -9.62
CA PRO A 273 -10.22 -21.68 -9.49
C PRO A 273 -9.44 -21.33 -8.22
N ALA A 274 -8.84 -22.34 -7.58
CA ALA A 274 -7.97 -22.18 -6.40
C ALA A 274 -6.78 -21.25 -6.65
N SER A 275 -6.29 -21.20 -7.89
CA SER A 275 -5.18 -20.34 -8.32
C SER A 275 -5.55 -18.87 -8.54
N LEU A 276 -6.84 -18.51 -8.50
CA LEU A 276 -7.31 -17.13 -8.70
C LEU A 276 -6.80 -16.22 -7.59
N LYS A 277 -6.40 -15.00 -7.95
CA LYS A 277 -6.03 -13.98 -6.96
C LYS A 277 -7.23 -13.55 -6.12
N LEU A 278 -7.00 -13.29 -4.82
CA LEU A 278 -8.07 -12.84 -3.91
C LEU A 278 -8.76 -11.55 -4.38
N SER A 279 -8.01 -10.60 -4.94
CA SER A 279 -8.57 -9.35 -5.49
C SER A 279 -9.57 -9.62 -6.62
N ALA A 280 -9.27 -10.58 -7.49
CA ALA A 280 -10.16 -10.97 -8.57
C ALA A 280 -11.38 -11.77 -8.07
N ALA A 281 -11.18 -12.65 -7.09
CA ALA A 281 -12.27 -13.40 -6.44
C ALA A 281 -13.25 -12.45 -5.76
N LEU A 282 -12.75 -11.50 -4.98
CA LEU A 282 -13.56 -10.48 -4.31
C LEU A 282 -14.40 -9.68 -5.32
N SER A 283 -13.78 -9.21 -6.42
CA SER A 283 -14.50 -8.47 -7.45
C SER A 283 -15.62 -9.29 -8.07
N GLN A 284 -15.35 -10.57 -8.45
CA GLN A 284 -16.37 -11.45 -9.03
C GLN A 284 -17.52 -11.72 -8.07
N MET A 285 -17.23 -11.96 -6.78
CA MET A 285 -18.26 -12.22 -5.77
C MET A 285 -19.11 -10.98 -5.51
N LEU A 286 -18.52 -9.79 -5.45
CA LEU A 286 -19.24 -8.52 -5.28
C LEU A 286 -20.13 -8.19 -6.49
N ASP A 287 -19.60 -8.32 -7.71
CA ASP A 287 -20.32 -8.03 -8.95
C ASP A 287 -21.56 -8.94 -9.11
N ARG A 288 -21.42 -10.20 -8.69
CA ARG A 288 -22.53 -11.19 -8.72
C ARG A 288 -23.41 -11.17 -7.48
N ARG A 289 -23.00 -10.46 -6.43
CA ARG A 289 -23.64 -10.46 -5.10
C ARG A 289 -23.68 -11.86 -4.48
N ASP A 290 -22.64 -12.67 -4.75
CA ASP A 290 -22.48 -14.00 -4.19
C ASP A 290 -21.67 -13.89 -2.90
N ALA A 291 -22.20 -14.44 -1.80
CA ALA A 291 -21.51 -14.45 -0.52
C ALA A 291 -20.70 -15.74 -0.30
N LEU A 292 -20.82 -16.73 -1.21
CA LEU A 292 -20.13 -18.01 -1.17
C LEU A 292 -19.74 -18.41 -2.59
N ALA A 293 -18.52 -18.95 -2.76
CA ALA A 293 -18.05 -19.54 -4.00
C ALA A 293 -17.43 -20.92 -3.75
N ILE A 294 -17.69 -21.86 -4.64
CA ILE A 294 -17.04 -23.17 -4.66
C ILE A 294 -15.70 -23.05 -5.35
N VAL A 295 -14.68 -23.58 -4.71
CA VAL A 295 -13.30 -23.56 -5.23
C VAL A 295 -13.01 -24.88 -5.92
N VAL A 296 -12.47 -24.80 -7.14
CA VAL A 296 -12.11 -25.97 -7.95
C VAL A 296 -10.62 -25.96 -8.29
N ASP A 297 -10.06 -27.16 -8.45
CA ASP A 297 -8.70 -27.37 -8.91
C ASP A 297 -8.57 -27.18 -10.44
N GLU A 298 -7.38 -27.45 -11.00
CA GLU A 298 -7.09 -27.34 -12.44
C GLU A 298 -7.86 -28.38 -13.29
N HIS A 299 -8.40 -29.40 -12.66
CA HIS A 299 -9.16 -30.48 -13.31
C HIS A 299 -10.68 -30.30 -13.16
N GLY A 300 -11.10 -29.23 -12.46
CA GLY A 300 -12.50 -28.96 -12.17
C GLY A 300 -13.06 -29.75 -10.97
N SER A 301 -12.19 -30.44 -10.20
CA SER A 301 -12.60 -31.17 -9.00
C SER A 301 -12.78 -30.20 -7.84
N LEU A 302 -13.68 -30.55 -6.90
CA LEU A 302 -13.93 -29.75 -5.71
C LEU A 302 -12.70 -29.69 -4.80
N ASP A 303 -12.16 -28.51 -4.55
CA ASP A 303 -10.99 -28.25 -3.71
C ASP A 303 -11.39 -27.61 -2.36
N GLY A 304 -12.44 -26.80 -2.36
CA GLY A 304 -12.90 -26.14 -1.14
C GLY A 304 -14.06 -25.17 -1.38
N VAL A 305 -14.24 -24.31 -0.41
CA VAL A 305 -15.21 -23.20 -0.43
C VAL A 305 -14.55 -21.93 0.08
N VAL A 306 -14.94 -20.79 -0.45
CA VAL A 306 -14.54 -19.48 0.06
C VAL A 306 -15.77 -18.60 0.20
N THR A 307 -15.82 -17.84 1.28
CA THR A 307 -16.90 -16.89 1.56
C THR A 307 -16.41 -15.45 1.45
N LEU A 308 -17.33 -14.51 1.35
CA LEU A 308 -17.01 -13.09 1.39
C LEU A 308 -16.44 -12.69 2.77
N GLU A 309 -16.81 -13.42 3.82
CA GLU A 309 -16.29 -13.30 5.18
C GLU A 309 -14.80 -13.61 5.21
N ASP A 310 -14.34 -14.76 4.67
CA ASP A 310 -12.90 -15.12 4.58
C ASP A 310 -12.06 -14.05 3.88
N LEU A 311 -12.61 -13.49 2.77
CA LEU A 311 -11.93 -12.43 2.03
C LEU A 311 -11.84 -11.13 2.84
N THR A 312 -12.89 -10.79 3.58
CA THR A 312 -12.94 -9.59 4.43
C THR A 312 -12.02 -9.73 5.63
N GLU A 313 -12.00 -10.88 6.29
CA GLU A 313 -11.09 -11.22 7.39
C GLU A 313 -9.63 -11.08 6.98
N THR A 314 -9.29 -11.55 5.77
CA THR A 314 -7.94 -11.41 5.23
C THR A 314 -7.53 -9.94 5.08
N VAL A 315 -8.46 -9.06 4.69
CA VAL A 315 -8.20 -7.61 4.61
C VAL A 315 -8.09 -6.99 5.99
N LEU A 316 -8.98 -7.36 6.92
CA LEU A 316 -8.98 -6.83 8.28
C LEU A 316 -7.81 -7.36 9.11
N GLY A 317 -7.30 -8.56 8.78
CA GLY A 317 -6.22 -9.24 9.51
C GLY A 317 -6.67 -9.69 10.91
N ALA A 318 -7.96 -9.90 11.07
CA ALA A 318 -8.59 -10.41 12.28
C ALA A 318 -9.77 -11.29 11.87
N GLU A 319 -9.93 -12.42 12.54
CA GLU A 319 -11.11 -13.26 12.37
C GLU A 319 -12.35 -12.53 12.90
N ILE A 320 -13.41 -12.54 12.09
CA ILE A 320 -14.73 -12.07 12.48
C ILE A 320 -15.41 -13.28 13.14
N VAL A 321 -15.30 -13.37 14.46
CA VAL A 321 -15.90 -14.46 15.25
C VAL A 321 -17.36 -14.11 15.49
N ASP A 322 -18.29 -14.96 14.99
CA ASP A 322 -19.72 -14.88 15.35
C ASP A 322 -19.96 -15.60 16.69
N GLU A 323 -20.97 -15.15 17.42
CA GLU A 323 -21.36 -15.72 18.74
C GLU A 323 -21.70 -17.24 18.67
N SER A 324 -21.97 -17.75 17.46
CA SER A 324 -22.30 -19.15 17.18
C SER A 324 -21.09 -20.02 16.77
N ASP A 325 -19.92 -19.44 16.54
CA ASP A 325 -18.76 -20.16 16.04
C ASP A 325 -18.15 -21.09 17.12
N ARG A 326 -18.26 -22.39 16.89
CA ARG A 326 -17.63 -23.42 17.73
C ARG A 326 -16.14 -23.61 17.49
N VAL A 327 -15.64 -23.21 16.33
CA VAL A 327 -14.23 -23.28 15.91
C VAL A 327 -13.85 -21.95 15.31
N VAL A 328 -12.96 -21.25 16.00
CA VAL A 328 -12.52 -19.87 15.64
C VAL A 328 -11.73 -19.84 14.32
N ASP A 329 -11.08 -20.96 13.94
CA ASP A 329 -10.27 -21.06 12.73
C ASP A 329 -10.42 -22.46 12.11
N LEU A 330 -11.36 -22.59 11.17
CA LEU A 330 -11.62 -23.85 10.45
C LEU A 330 -10.39 -24.31 9.66
N ARG A 331 -9.58 -23.37 9.15
CA ARG A 331 -8.37 -23.69 8.41
C ARG A 331 -7.29 -24.28 9.30
N LYS A 332 -7.09 -23.71 10.48
CA LYS A 332 -6.17 -24.25 11.47
C LYS A 332 -6.58 -25.64 11.93
N ALA A 333 -7.91 -25.82 12.17
CA ALA A 333 -8.46 -27.12 12.47
C ALA A 333 -8.25 -28.13 11.33
N ALA A 334 -8.38 -27.72 10.05
CA ALA A 334 -8.09 -28.55 8.89
C ALA A 334 -6.62 -28.99 8.82
N LEU A 335 -5.69 -28.07 9.08
CA LEU A 335 -4.27 -28.37 9.12
C LEU A 335 -3.94 -29.36 10.25
N GLU A 336 -4.50 -29.17 11.43
CA GLU A 336 -4.32 -30.09 12.56
C GLU A 336 -4.88 -31.51 12.27
N LEU A 337 -6.06 -31.60 11.61
CA LEU A 337 -6.63 -32.87 11.19
C LEU A 337 -5.76 -33.57 10.13
N ARG A 338 -5.24 -32.81 9.16
CA ARG A 338 -4.29 -33.33 8.16
C ARG A 338 -3.05 -33.91 8.84
N ASP A 339 -2.47 -33.16 9.77
CA ASP A 339 -1.25 -33.56 10.44
C ASP A 339 -1.48 -34.80 11.32
N ARG A 340 -2.58 -34.87 12.05
CA ARG A 340 -3.00 -36.08 12.80
C ARG A 340 -3.22 -37.27 11.87
N ARG A 341 -3.77 -37.06 10.65
CA ARG A 341 -3.97 -38.14 9.66
C ARG A 341 -2.63 -38.63 9.11
N LEU A 342 -1.70 -37.73 8.82
CA LEU A 342 -0.34 -38.07 8.37
C LEU A 342 0.44 -38.84 9.44
N GLU A 343 0.33 -38.45 10.71
CA GLU A 343 0.96 -39.19 11.82
C GLU A 343 0.37 -40.61 11.97
N ARG A 344 -0.95 -40.76 11.85
CA ARG A 344 -1.57 -42.10 11.88
C ARG A 344 -1.10 -42.98 10.71
N LEU A 345 -0.96 -42.41 9.51
CA LEU A 345 -0.44 -43.11 8.35
C LEU A 345 1.03 -43.49 8.50
N ARG A 346 1.85 -42.65 9.11
CA ARG A 346 3.24 -42.94 9.43
C ARG A 346 3.35 -44.08 10.43
N ARG A 347 2.62 -44.02 11.55
CA ARG A 347 2.57 -45.10 12.55
C ARG A 347 2.16 -46.44 11.96
N ARG A 348 1.08 -46.45 11.10
CA ARG A 348 0.67 -47.68 10.42
C ARG A 348 1.73 -48.23 9.46
N ARG A 349 2.51 -47.39 8.81
CA ARG A 349 3.64 -47.84 7.97
C ARG A 349 4.79 -48.41 8.80
N GLU A 350 5.09 -47.78 9.91
CA GLU A 350 6.12 -48.26 10.86
C GLU A 350 5.73 -49.61 11.47
N GLU A 351 4.48 -49.76 11.90
CA GLU A 351 3.92 -51.01 12.40
C GLU A 351 3.93 -52.12 11.36
N ALA A 352 3.57 -51.80 10.12
CA ALA A 352 3.59 -52.75 9.01
C ALA A 352 5.03 -53.17 8.64
N ALA A 353 6.02 -52.25 8.71
CA ALA A 353 7.41 -52.53 8.49
C ALA A 353 7.98 -53.43 9.63
N ALA A 354 7.68 -53.14 10.91
CA ALA A 354 8.08 -53.92 12.04
C ALA A 354 7.45 -55.33 12.04
N GLY A 355 6.16 -55.45 11.65
CA GLY A 355 5.50 -56.74 11.50
C GLY A 355 6.03 -57.61 10.35
N GLY A 356 6.52 -56.97 9.26
CA GLY A 356 7.19 -57.64 8.16
C GLY A 356 8.56 -58.27 8.55
N GLU A 357 9.36 -57.54 9.34
CA GLU A 357 10.67 -58.05 9.84
C GLU A 357 10.52 -59.20 10.83
N SER A 358 9.47 -59.21 11.67
CA SER A 358 9.24 -60.31 12.61
C SER A 358 8.80 -61.60 11.90
N ARG A 359 8.07 -61.51 10.78
CA ARG A 359 7.66 -62.67 9.96
C ARG A 359 8.81 -63.32 9.19
N ILE A 360 9.78 -62.52 8.72
CA ILE A 360 10.96 -63.04 8.02
C ILE A 360 11.89 -63.77 8.96
N ARG A 361 12.01 -63.33 10.23
CA ARG A 361 12.82 -64.04 11.23
C ARG A 361 12.21 -65.36 11.74
N SER A 362 10.87 -65.54 11.68
CA SER A 362 10.19 -66.75 12.11
C SER A 362 10.17 -67.87 11.04
N THR A 363 10.51 -67.56 9.78
CA THR A 363 10.59 -68.56 8.68
C THR A 363 12.00 -69.03 8.38
N SER A 364 13.04 -68.52 9.11
CA SER A 364 14.45 -68.89 8.98
C SER A 364 15.01 -69.66 10.18
N SER A 365 14.15 -70.17 11.05
CA SER A 365 14.42 -71.15 12.11
C SER A 365 13.63 -72.38 11.81
#